data_938bf0b4e567683901d97ec4325d129b
#
_entry.id   938bf0b4e567683901d97ec4325d129b
#
_cell.length_a   1.000
_cell.length_b   1.000
_cell.length_c   1.000
_cell.angle_alpha   90.00
_cell.angle_beta   90.00
_cell.angle_gamma   90.00
#
_symmetry.space_group_name_H-M   'P 1'
#
loop_
_entity.id
_entity.type
_entity.pdbx_description
1 polymer ?
#
loop_
_entity_poly.entity_id
_entity_poly.type
_entity_poly.pdbx_seq_one_letter_code
_entity_poly.pdbx_strand_id
1 'polypeptide(L)'
;MRVLLVEDEPETAELLAKGLNEASYSVDVALNGMDGRRFIESGEYELIILDVMLPGLNGWQLQQQIRKLGETPVLFLTTKDGIEDRLRGLELHEDDYLLKPFAVSELVARVRKLLRRDRGR
;
A
#
# COMPACT_ATOMS: atom_id res chain seq x y z
N MET A 1 -4.94 -5.80 13.62
CA MET A 1 -4.63 -4.53 12.94
C MET A 1 -5.27 -4.49 11.56
N ARG A 2 -5.84 -3.36 11.21
CA ARG A 2 -6.52 -3.19 9.92
C ARG A 2 -5.57 -2.63 8.87
N VAL A 3 -5.55 -3.28 7.73
CA VAL A 3 -4.71 -2.91 6.59
C VAL A 3 -5.62 -2.72 5.37
N LEU A 4 -5.40 -1.64 4.63
CA LEU A 4 -6.07 -1.43 3.35
C LEU A 4 -5.13 -1.83 2.22
N LEU A 5 -5.63 -2.67 1.31
CA LEU A 5 -4.90 -3.05 0.10
C LEU A 5 -5.63 -2.50 -1.12
N VAL A 6 -4.93 -1.65 -1.88
CA VAL A 6 -5.48 -1.09 -3.12
C VAL A 6 -4.73 -1.73 -4.29
N GLU A 7 -5.41 -2.64 -4.99
CA GLU A 7 -4.87 -3.43 -6.09
C GLU A 7 -5.98 -3.72 -7.09
N ASP A 8 -5.75 -3.40 -8.37
CA ASP A 8 -6.80 -3.51 -9.38
C ASP A 8 -7.00 -4.89 -9.97
N GLU A 9 -6.04 -5.79 -9.80
CA GLU A 9 -6.19 -7.15 -10.30
C GLU A 9 -6.78 -8.06 -9.22
N PRO A 10 -8.01 -8.59 -9.42
CA PRO A 10 -8.69 -9.34 -8.35
C PRO A 10 -7.93 -10.57 -7.86
N GLU A 11 -7.32 -11.32 -8.76
CA GLU A 11 -6.58 -12.52 -8.37
C GLU A 11 -5.35 -12.18 -7.52
N THR A 12 -4.63 -11.14 -7.91
CA THR A 12 -3.48 -10.67 -7.14
C THR A 12 -3.93 -10.16 -5.77
N ALA A 13 -4.98 -9.35 -5.75
CA ALA A 13 -5.52 -8.81 -4.51
C ALA A 13 -5.93 -9.92 -3.54
N GLU A 14 -6.61 -10.95 -4.06
CA GLU A 14 -7.02 -12.10 -3.25
C GLU A 14 -5.84 -12.85 -2.66
N LEU A 15 -4.82 -13.09 -3.47
CA LEU A 15 -3.61 -13.77 -3.03
C LEU A 15 -2.89 -13.00 -1.92
N LEU A 16 -2.71 -11.69 -2.12
CA LEU A 16 -2.04 -10.85 -1.14
C LEU A 16 -2.85 -10.72 0.16
N ALA A 17 -4.18 -10.54 0.02
CA ALA A 17 -5.06 -10.44 1.19
C ALA A 17 -5.04 -11.74 1.99
N LYS A 18 -5.03 -12.89 1.32
CA LYS A 18 -4.95 -14.19 2.00
C LYS A 18 -3.69 -14.30 2.83
N GLY A 19 -2.54 -13.93 2.26
CA GLY A 19 -1.28 -13.98 2.99
C GLY A 19 -1.28 -13.07 4.21
N LEU A 20 -1.83 -11.88 4.08
CA LEU A 20 -1.93 -10.94 5.18
C LEU A 20 -2.89 -11.42 6.26
N ASN A 21 -4.04 -11.98 5.86
CA ASN A 21 -5.00 -12.55 6.81
C ASN A 21 -4.39 -13.72 7.59
N GLU A 22 -3.61 -14.56 6.92
CA GLU A 22 -2.92 -15.66 7.58
C GLU A 22 -1.89 -15.16 8.59
N ALA A 23 -1.37 -13.95 8.41
CA ALA A 23 -0.47 -13.31 9.34
C ALA A 23 -1.20 -12.50 10.42
N SER A 24 -2.51 -12.67 10.52
CA SER A 24 -3.39 -12.06 11.53
C SER A 24 -3.70 -10.59 11.34
N TYR A 25 -3.58 -10.09 10.12
CA TYR A 25 -4.06 -8.74 9.78
C TYR A 25 -5.47 -8.81 9.22
N SER A 26 -6.29 -7.83 9.56
CA SER A 26 -7.61 -7.67 8.92
C SER A 26 -7.44 -6.80 7.68
N VAL A 27 -7.80 -7.34 6.52
CA VAL A 27 -7.54 -6.67 5.25
C VAL A 27 -8.83 -6.27 4.56
N ASP A 28 -8.95 -4.99 4.23
CA ASP A 28 -9.98 -4.52 3.31
C ASP A 28 -9.31 -4.32 1.95
N VAL A 29 -10.00 -4.73 0.89
CA VAL A 29 -9.48 -4.67 -0.47
C VAL A 29 -10.26 -3.66 -1.28
N ALA A 30 -9.56 -2.74 -1.94
CA ALA A 30 -10.13 -1.86 -2.94
C ALA A 30 -9.54 -2.24 -4.30
N LEU A 31 -10.39 -2.42 -5.30
CA LEU A 31 -9.97 -2.86 -6.63
C LEU A 31 -9.71 -1.71 -7.60
N ASN A 32 -9.80 -0.48 -7.13
CA ASN A 32 -9.47 0.70 -7.92
C ASN A 32 -9.17 1.87 -7.00
N GLY A 33 -8.62 2.94 -7.58
CA GLY A 33 -8.21 4.11 -6.80
C GLY A 33 -9.37 4.84 -6.14
N MET A 34 -10.53 4.88 -6.81
CA MET A 34 -11.70 5.57 -6.27
C MET A 34 -12.24 4.87 -5.02
N ASP A 35 -12.36 3.55 -5.08
CA ASP A 35 -12.79 2.77 -3.92
C ASP A 35 -11.76 2.85 -2.79
N GLY A 36 -10.47 2.82 -3.14
CA GLY A 36 -9.40 3.01 -2.17
C GLY A 36 -9.55 4.32 -1.43
N ARG A 37 -9.82 5.38 -2.15
CA ARG A 37 -10.04 6.70 -1.57
C ARG A 37 -11.22 6.71 -0.60
N ARG A 38 -12.33 6.05 -0.98
CA ARG A 38 -13.50 5.95 -0.11
C ARG A 38 -13.18 5.23 1.18
N PHE A 39 -12.44 4.13 1.11
CA PHE A 39 -12.01 3.40 2.30
C PHE A 39 -11.14 4.27 3.20
N ILE A 40 -10.22 5.01 2.61
CA ILE A 40 -9.34 5.90 3.36
C ILE A 40 -10.15 6.98 4.09
N GLU A 41 -11.14 7.56 3.43
CA GLU A 41 -11.96 8.62 4.00
C GLU A 41 -12.90 8.12 5.11
N SER A 42 -13.35 6.88 5.02
CA SER A 42 -14.36 6.34 5.94
C SER A 42 -13.82 5.41 7.02
N GLY A 43 -12.58 4.95 6.88
CA GLY A 43 -12.01 3.96 7.78
C GLY A 43 -10.75 4.43 8.48
N GLU A 44 -10.34 3.64 9.46
CA GLU A 44 -9.08 3.84 10.15
C GLU A 44 -8.20 2.63 9.88
N TYR A 45 -7.03 2.88 9.30
CA TYR A 45 -6.08 1.82 8.95
C TYR A 45 -4.73 2.10 9.60
N GLU A 46 -4.09 1.04 10.06
CA GLU A 46 -2.75 1.13 10.61
C GLU A 46 -1.69 1.18 9.50
N LEU A 47 -2.04 0.68 8.31
CA LEU A 47 -1.15 0.71 7.16
C LEU A 47 -1.98 0.62 5.88
N ILE A 48 -1.49 1.29 4.83
CA ILE A 48 -2.11 1.22 3.51
C ILE A 48 -1.09 0.68 2.53
N ILE A 49 -1.48 -0.34 1.77
CA ILE A 49 -0.68 -0.91 0.69
C ILE A 49 -1.29 -0.43 -0.62
N LEU A 50 -0.50 0.28 -1.42
CA LEU A 50 -0.99 0.93 -2.62
C LEU A 50 -0.18 0.50 -3.84
N ASP A 51 -0.84 -0.17 -4.79
CA ASP A 51 -0.24 -0.47 -6.08
C ASP A 51 -0.21 0.83 -6.90
N VAL A 52 0.98 1.30 -7.25
CA VAL A 52 1.12 2.57 -7.97
C VAL A 52 0.83 2.44 -9.46
N MET A 53 0.70 1.20 -9.96
CA MET A 53 0.43 0.95 -11.37
C MET A 53 -1.06 0.95 -11.71
N LEU A 54 -1.90 1.44 -10.79
CA LEU A 54 -3.34 1.56 -11.03
C LEU A 54 -3.62 2.54 -12.17
N PRO A 55 -4.55 2.20 -13.07
CA PRO A 55 -4.94 3.12 -14.14
C PRO A 55 -5.44 4.46 -13.57
N GLY A 56 -4.98 5.54 -14.15
CA GLY A 56 -5.40 6.88 -13.76
C GLY A 56 -4.75 7.46 -12.53
N LEU A 57 -3.96 6.68 -11.81
CA LEU A 57 -3.28 7.17 -10.62
C LEU A 57 -1.92 7.78 -11.00
N ASN A 58 -1.68 9.02 -10.63
CA ASN A 58 -0.42 9.72 -10.95
C ASN A 58 0.23 10.28 -9.68
N GLY A 59 1.44 10.84 -9.83
CA GLY A 59 2.22 11.33 -8.70
C GLY A 59 1.53 12.43 -7.90
N TRP A 60 0.79 13.29 -8.57
CA TRP A 60 0.03 14.35 -7.93
C TRP A 60 -1.06 13.77 -7.02
N GLN A 61 -1.81 12.81 -7.54
CA GLN A 61 -2.86 12.13 -6.78
C GLN A 61 -2.29 11.36 -5.59
N LEU A 62 -1.15 10.72 -5.78
CA LEU A 62 -0.45 10.01 -4.71
C LEU A 62 -0.04 10.98 -3.59
N GLN A 63 0.52 12.12 -3.95
CA GLN A 63 0.91 13.13 -2.96
C GLN A 63 -0.28 13.64 -2.18
N GLN A 64 -1.40 13.88 -2.86
CA GLN A 64 -2.61 14.34 -2.19
C GLN A 64 -3.13 13.29 -1.21
N GLN A 65 -3.12 12.03 -1.59
CA GLN A 65 -3.54 10.95 -0.71
C GLN A 65 -2.66 10.84 0.52
N ILE A 66 -1.35 10.93 0.32
CA ILE A 66 -0.39 10.86 1.43
C ILE A 66 -0.64 11.98 2.43
N ARG A 67 -0.90 13.18 1.97
CA ARG A 67 -1.21 14.31 2.84
C ARG A 67 -2.48 14.08 3.65
N LYS A 68 -3.50 13.47 3.04
CA LYS A 68 -4.75 13.16 3.74
C LYS A 68 -4.57 12.08 4.79
N LEU A 69 -3.62 11.18 4.59
CA LEU A 69 -3.38 10.08 5.51
C LEU A 69 -2.64 10.52 6.77
N GLY A 70 -2.08 11.71 6.77
CA GLY A 70 -1.29 12.16 7.89
C GLY A 70 -0.07 11.28 8.11
N GLU A 71 -0.02 10.60 9.25
CA GLU A 71 1.11 9.75 9.61
C GLU A 71 0.92 8.27 9.32
N THR A 72 -0.21 7.89 8.73
CA THR A 72 -0.45 6.48 8.40
C THR A 72 0.62 5.99 7.43
N PRO A 73 1.35 4.93 7.76
CA PRO A 73 2.37 4.41 6.86
C PRO A 73 1.75 3.87 5.58
N VAL A 74 2.43 4.12 4.46
CA VAL A 74 2.02 3.66 3.14
C VAL A 74 3.13 2.81 2.56
N LEU A 75 2.78 1.60 2.12
CA LEU A 75 3.70 0.72 1.41
C LEU A 75 3.30 0.71 -0.06
N PHE A 76 4.19 1.20 -0.92
CA PHE A 76 3.96 1.23 -2.35
C PHE A 76 4.41 -0.08 -3.01
N LEU A 77 3.55 -0.63 -3.86
CA LEU A 77 3.91 -1.78 -4.71
C LEU A 77 4.15 -1.24 -6.10
N THR A 78 5.35 -1.48 -6.65
CA THR A 78 5.72 -0.85 -7.91
C THR A 78 6.85 -1.62 -8.61
N THR A 79 7.21 -1.16 -9.81
CA THR A 79 8.38 -1.59 -10.56
C THR A 79 9.46 -0.50 -10.46
N LYS A 80 10.66 -0.78 -10.97
CA LYS A 80 11.71 0.24 -11.05
C LYS A 80 11.23 1.45 -11.86
N ASP A 81 10.60 1.18 -12.99
CA ASP A 81 10.06 2.25 -13.83
C ASP A 81 8.97 3.03 -13.11
N GLY A 82 8.15 2.34 -12.33
CA GLY A 82 7.09 2.96 -11.55
C GLY A 82 7.61 3.94 -10.51
N ILE A 83 8.77 3.64 -9.89
CA ILE A 83 9.39 4.57 -8.96
C ILE A 83 9.72 5.89 -9.67
N GLU A 84 10.34 5.78 -10.83
CA GLU A 84 10.75 6.97 -11.58
C GLU A 84 9.56 7.75 -12.11
N ASP A 85 8.52 7.07 -12.60
CA ASP A 85 7.40 7.69 -13.27
C ASP A 85 6.27 8.11 -12.32
N ARG A 86 5.99 7.30 -11.30
CA ARG A 86 4.80 7.48 -10.46
C ARG A 86 5.09 8.03 -9.09
N LEU A 87 6.27 7.71 -8.54
CA LEU A 87 6.66 8.13 -7.19
C LEU A 87 7.68 9.26 -7.21
N ARG A 88 7.89 9.84 -8.37
CA ARG A 88 8.82 10.93 -8.55
C ARG A 88 8.43 12.12 -7.68
N GLY A 89 9.41 12.68 -6.99
CA GLY A 89 9.18 13.83 -6.12
C GLY A 89 8.80 13.49 -4.70
N LEU A 90 8.54 12.21 -4.41
CA LEU A 90 8.31 11.76 -3.04
C LEU A 90 9.63 11.36 -2.40
N GLU A 91 9.81 11.75 -1.15
CA GLU A 91 10.99 11.33 -0.37
C GLU A 91 10.70 9.95 0.22
N LEU A 92 11.17 8.91 -0.45
CA LEU A 92 10.92 7.53 -0.04
C LEU A 92 12.20 6.87 0.44
N HIS A 93 12.07 6.11 1.52
CA HIS A 93 13.10 5.21 1.99
C HIS A 93 12.88 3.83 1.38
N GLU A 94 13.92 3.00 1.39
CA GLU A 94 13.85 1.66 0.84
C GLU A 94 12.70 0.82 1.42
N ASP A 95 12.34 1.09 2.68
CA ASP A 95 11.25 0.37 3.34
C ASP A 95 9.86 0.81 2.91
N ASP A 96 9.74 1.91 2.17
CA ASP A 96 8.45 2.48 1.79
C ASP A 96 7.87 1.87 0.52
N TYR A 97 8.62 1.02 -0.18
CA TYR A 97 8.15 0.39 -1.40
C TYR A 97 8.67 -1.05 -1.54
N LEU A 98 7.95 -1.84 -2.31
CA LEU A 98 8.32 -3.22 -2.60
C LEU A 98 8.25 -3.40 -4.11
N LEU A 99 9.36 -3.85 -4.70
CA LEU A 99 9.47 -3.99 -6.15
C LEU A 99 8.84 -5.29 -6.64
N LYS A 100 8.04 -5.20 -7.69
CA LYS A 100 7.49 -6.35 -8.39
C LYS A 100 8.55 -6.97 -9.30
N PRO A 101 8.61 -8.30 -9.42
CA PRO A 101 7.82 -9.28 -8.70
C PRO A 101 8.35 -9.54 -7.29
N PHE A 102 7.46 -9.91 -6.39
CA PHE A 102 7.85 -10.25 -5.02
C PHE A 102 7.04 -11.46 -4.53
N ALA A 103 7.56 -12.14 -3.51
CA ALA A 103 6.83 -13.22 -2.87
C ALA A 103 5.87 -12.65 -1.82
N VAL A 104 4.76 -13.33 -1.58
CA VAL A 104 3.80 -12.92 -0.54
C VAL A 104 4.49 -12.81 0.81
N SER A 105 5.42 -13.72 1.11
CA SER A 105 6.19 -13.67 2.36
C SER A 105 7.01 -12.39 2.50
N GLU A 106 7.50 -11.83 1.40
CA GLU A 106 8.22 -10.57 1.43
C GLU A 106 7.27 -9.40 1.78
N LEU A 107 6.06 -9.43 1.22
CA LEU A 107 5.04 -8.44 1.55
C LEU A 107 4.70 -8.48 3.04
N VAL A 108 4.43 -9.67 3.56
CA VAL A 108 4.08 -9.84 4.97
C VAL A 108 5.22 -9.36 5.88
N ALA A 109 6.46 -9.70 5.54
CA ALA A 109 7.61 -9.26 6.32
C ALA A 109 7.76 -7.74 6.30
N ARG A 110 7.54 -7.11 5.16
CA ARG A 110 7.64 -5.65 5.03
C ARG A 110 6.54 -4.95 5.83
N VAL A 111 5.31 -5.46 5.75
CA VAL A 111 4.19 -4.92 6.53
C VAL A 111 4.49 -4.99 8.03
N ARG A 112 4.98 -6.14 8.49
CA ARG A 112 5.33 -6.33 9.89
C ARG A 112 6.40 -5.33 10.33
N LYS A 113 7.41 -5.13 9.50
CA LYS A 113 8.50 -4.20 9.79
C LYS A 113 7.99 -2.75 9.90
N LEU A 114 7.16 -2.33 8.96
CA LEU A 114 6.62 -0.98 8.96
C LEU A 114 5.72 -0.72 10.17
N LEU A 115 4.90 -1.69 10.54
CA LEU A 115 4.01 -1.55 11.70
C LEU A 115 4.79 -1.51 13.01
N ARG A 116 5.87 -2.29 13.12
CA ARG A 116 6.73 -2.23 14.31
C ARG A 116 7.44 -0.89 14.43
N ARG A 117 7.93 -0.36 13.31
CA ARG A 117 8.62 0.92 13.29
C ARG A 117 7.69 2.05 13.71
N ASP A 118 6.45 2.04 13.20
CA ASP A 118 5.45 3.04 13.55
C ASP A 118 5.08 2.96 15.03
N ARG A 119 4.96 1.75 15.56
CA ARG A 119 4.59 1.54 16.97
C ARG A 119 5.72 1.83 17.95
N GLY A 120 6.93 1.83 17.48
CA GLY A 120 8.12 2.08 18.29
C GLY A 120 8.40 3.54 18.57
N ARG A 121 7.58 4.43 18.08
CA ARG A 121 7.74 5.88 18.27
C ARG A 121 7.22 6.37 19.60
#